data_67372c9c342b3e56737d4a5cec14a3a7
#
_entry.id   67372c9c342b3e56737d4a5cec14a3a7
#
_cell.length_a   1.000
_cell.length_b   1.000
_cell.length_c   1.000
_cell.angle_alpha   90.00
_cell.angle_beta   90.00
_cell.angle_gamma   90.00
#
_symmetry.space_group_name_H-M   'P 1'
#
loop_
_entity.id
_entity.type
_entity.pdbx_description
1 polymer ?
#
loop_
_entity_poly.entity_id
_entity_poly.type
_entity_poly.pdbx_seq_one_letter_code
_entity_poly.pdbx_strand_id
1 'polypeptide(L)'
;MVTIKELQAFGEAWNRHDVDAIMTFMGDDCVFETTAGKEVCGTRYEGRERVREAFARVFKMFPDAHFENACHFVAGDRGLSEWVFTGTTAEGKKLEVNGCDVFTFAHGKIAKKDSYFKNRIA
;
A
#
# COMPACT_ATOMS: atom_id res chain seq x y z
N MET A 1 -3.67 -18.71 -4.67
CA MET A 1 -2.60 -18.35 -3.70
C MET A 1 -1.81 -17.15 -4.23
N VAL A 2 -1.61 -16.14 -3.40
CA VAL A 2 -0.81 -14.98 -3.81
C VAL A 2 0.68 -15.32 -3.72
N THR A 3 1.43 -14.94 -4.72
CA THR A 3 2.85 -15.25 -4.86
C THR A 3 3.70 -13.98 -4.73
N ILE A 4 5.01 -14.16 -4.51
CA ILE A 4 5.97 -13.03 -4.50
C ILE A 4 5.90 -12.28 -5.84
N LYS A 5 5.77 -13.01 -6.95
CA LYS A 5 5.68 -12.43 -8.29
C LYS A 5 4.46 -11.50 -8.41
N GLU A 6 3.34 -11.90 -7.82
CA GLU A 6 2.14 -11.06 -7.78
C GLU A 6 2.34 -9.81 -6.93
N LEU A 7 3.04 -9.92 -5.79
CA LEU A 7 3.37 -8.75 -4.98
C LEU A 7 4.31 -7.79 -5.72
N GLN A 8 5.25 -8.32 -6.51
CA GLN A 8 6.09 -7.50 -7.37
C GLN A 8 5.25 -6.72 -8.38
N ALA A 9 4.32 -7.41 -9.05
CA ALA A 9 3.43 -6.78 -10.02
C ALA A 9 2.52 -5.73 -9.37
N PHE A 10 2.04 -6.00 -8.16
CA PHE A 10 1.26 -5.05 -7.38
C PHE A 10 2.06 -3.78 -7.09
N GLY A 11 3.32 -3.92 -6.64
CA GLY A 11 4.22 -2.80 -6.39
C GLY A 11 4.51 -1.99 -7.65
N GLU A 12 4.66 -2.66 -8.79
CA GLU A 12 4.88 -1.98 -10.08
C GLU A 12 3.65 -1.17 -10.49
N ALA A 13 2.43 -1.70 -10.23
CA ALA A 13 1.19 -0.96 -10.49
C ALA A 13 1.12 0.31 -9.62
N TRP A 14 1.53 0.23 -8.36
CA TRP A 14 1.64 1.40 -7.49
C TRP A 14 2.60 2.44 -8.05
N ASN A 15 3.77 2.02 -8.51
CA ASN A 15 4.77 2.93 -9.07
C ASN A 15 4.33 3.57 -10.39
N ARG A 16 3.44 2.91 -11.14
CA ARG A 16 2.81 3.51 -12.32
C ARG A 16 1.64 4.41 -11.99
N HIS A 17 1.20 4.46 -10.72
CA HIS A 17 -0.01 5.16 -10.29
C HIS A 17 -1.27 4.65 -11.01
N ASP A 18 -1.31 3.37 -11.32
CA ASP A 18 -2.39 2.75 -12.07
C ASP A 18 -3.40 2.11 -11.10
N VAL A 19 -4.36 2.92 -10.66
CA VAL A 19 -5.35 2.48 -9.66
C VAL A 19 -6.18 1.29 -10.16
N ASP A 20 -6.53 1.26 -11.44
CA ASP A 20 -7.28 0.14 -12.01
C ASP A 20 -6.48 -1.16 -11.89
N ALA A 21 -5.20 -1.12 -12.27
CA ALA A 21 -4.31 -2.29 -12.15
C ALA A 21 -4.14 -2.71 -10.68
N ILE A 22 -3.94 -1.75 -9.77
CA ILE A 22 -3.81 -2.02 -8.34
C ILE A 22 -5.04 -2.79 -7.85
N MET A 23 -6.23 -2.34 -8.22
CA MET A 23 -7.47 -2.94 -7.74
C MET A 23 -7.72 -4.36 -8.27
N THR A 24 -7.07 -4.76 -9.37
CA THR A 24 -7.20 -6.14 -9.86
C THR A 24 -6.61 -7.16 -8.89
N PHE A 25 -5.70 -6.74 -8.00
CA PHE A 25 -5.09 -7.61 -7.00
C PHE A 25 -5.90 -7.68 -5.71
N MET A 26 -6.83 -6.75 -5.51
CA MET A 26 -7.61 -6.64 -4.28
C MET A 26 -8.87 -7.49 -4.32
N GLY A 27 -9.22 -8.12 -3.21
CA GLY A 27 -10.43 -8.91 -3.09
C GLY A 27 -11.69 -8.06 -2.98
N ASP A 28 -12.86 -8.70 -3.05
CA ASP A 28 -14.16 -8.01 -3.01
C ASP A 28 -14.41 -7.31 -1.67
N ASP A 29 -14.05 -7.96 -0.57
CA ASP A 29 -14.23 -7.42 0.79
C ASP A 29 -12.90 -6.91 1.34
N CYS A 30 -12.09 -6.30 0.50
CA CYS A 30 -10.76 -5.87 0.89
C CYS A 30 -10.77 -4.73 1.91
N VAL A 31 -9.65 -4.64 2.63
CA VAL A 31 -9.44 -3.65 3.68
C VAL A 31 -8.10 -2.96 3.44
N PHE A 32 -8.06 -1.66 3.64
CA PHE A 32 -6.83 -0.89 3.68
C PHE A 32 -6.73 -0.17 5.01
N GLU A 33 -5.63 -0.39 5.72
CA GLU A 33 -5.31 0.34 6.96
C GLU A 33 -4.11 1.24 6.68
N THR A 34 -4.30 2.53 6.91
CA THR A 34 -3.32 3.55 6.54
C THR A 34 -2.21 3.70 7.58
N THR A 35 -1.18 4.48 7.22
CA THR A 35 -0.01 4.68 8.09
C THR A 35 -0.28 5.62 9.27
N ALA A 36 -1.36 6.39 9.22
CA ALA A 36 -1.70 7.36 10.29
C ALA A 36 -3.20 7.55 10.36
N GLY A 37 -3.69 7.83 11.56
CA GLY A 37 -5.09 8.08 11.79
C GLY A 37 -5.40 8.08 13.27
N LYS A 38 -6.67 8.15 13.61
CA LYS A 38 -7.13 8.25 14.99
C LYS A 38 -7.25 6.90 15.69
N GLU A 39 -7.34 5.83 14.90
CA GLU A 39 -7.56 4.48 15.44
C GLU A 39 -6.23 3.77 15.68
N VAL A 40 -6.28 2.67 16.40
CA VAL A 40 -5.11 1.82 16.62
C VAL A 40 -4.50 1.37 15.29
N CYS A 41 -5.33 1.13 14.28
CA CYS A 41 -4.91 0.69 12.94
C CYS A 41 -4.63 1.84 11.96
N GLY A 42 -4.57 3.08 12.43
CA GLY A 42 -4.50 4.25 11.56
C GLY A 42 -5.91 4.68 11.16
N THR A 43 -6.22 4.63 9.88
CA THR A 43 -7.59 4.78 9.37
C THR A 43 -7.92 3.55 8.54
N ARG A 44 -9.07 2.95 8.80
CA ARG A 44 -9.51 1.72 8.15
C ARG A 44 -10.56 2.01 7.09
N TYR A 45 -10.31 1.53 5.89
CA TYR A 45 -11.26 1.59 4.77
C TYR A 45 -11.66 0.17 4.40
N GLU A 46 -12.97 -0.07 4.25
CA GLU A 46 -13.51 -1.39 3.95
C GLU A 46 -14.31 -1.37 2.65
N GLY A 47 -14.11 -2.40 1.82
CA GLY A 47 -14.79 -2.57 0.55
C GLY A 47 -14.05 -1.91 -0.60
N ARG A 48 -14.25 -2.45 -1.80
CA ARG A 48 -13.49 -2.05 -3.00
C ARG A 48 -13.60 -0.57 -3.31
N GLU A 49 -14.80 -0.01 -3.21
CA GLU A 49 -15.02 1.39 -3.57
C GLU A 49 -14.25 2.35 -2.66
N ARG A 50 -14.37 2.15 -1.34
CA ARG A 50 -13.67 2.98 -0.36
C ARG A 50 -12.17 2.80 -0.42
N VAL A 51 -11.72 1.56 -0.60
CA VAL A 51 -10.29 1.26 -0.72
C VAL A 51 -9.71 1.92 -1.97
N ARG A 52 -10.44 1.83 -3.10
CA ARG A 52 -10.02 2.49 -4.34
C ARG A 52 -9.86 4.00 -4.15
N GLU A 53 -10.83 4.64 -3.53
CA GLU A 53 -10.77 6.07 -3.26
C GLU A 53 -9.58 6.44 -2.37
N ALA A 54 -9.31 5.62 -1.35
CA ALA A 54 -8.19 5.84 -0.44
C ALA A 54 -6.85 5.70 -1.18
N PHE A 55 -6.73 4.71 -2.06
CA PHE A 55 -5.53 4.52 -2.89
C PHE A 55 -5.32 5.71 -3.83
N ALA A 56 -6.38 6.15 -4.50
CA ALA A 56 -6.30 7.31 -5.40
C ALA A 56 -5.88 8.58 -4.64
N ARG A 57 -6.30 8.71 -3.40
CA ARG A 57 -5.95 9.86 -2.55
C ARG A 57 -4.46 9.94 -2.26
N VAL A 58 -3.78 8.79 -2.14
CA VAL A 58 -2.33 8.75 -1.95
C VAL A 58 -1.63 9.48 -3.10
N PHE A 59 -2.07 9.26 -4.33
CA PHE A 59 -1.48 9.89 -5.51
C PHE A 59 -1.83 11.37 -5.64
N LYS A 60 -2.94 11.80 -5.04
CA LYS A 60 -3.26 13.23 -4.95
C LYS A 60 -2.37 13.91 -3.92
N MET A 61 -2.12 13.26 -2.79
CA MET A 61 -1.26 13.78 -1.73
C MET A 61 0.20 13.81 -2.16
N PHE A 62 0.63 12.82 -2.92
CA PHE A 62 2.00 12.65 -3.39
C PHE A 62 2.00 12.33 -4.88
N PRO A 63 1.90 13.35 -5.76
CA PRO A 63 1.88 13.10 -7.21
C PRO A 63 3.11 12.38 -7.74
N ASP A 64 4.21 12.41 -7.01
CA ASP A 64 5.47 11.74 -7.32
C ASP A 64 5.71 10.51 -6.43
N ALA A 65 4.66 9.97 -5.80
CA ALA A 65 4.80 8.80 -4.93
C ALA A 65 5.54 7.66 -5.62
N HIS A 66 6.54 7.10 -4.95
CA HIS A 66 7.34 6.00 -5.47
C HIS A 66 7.79 5.09 -4.34
N PHE A 67 7.82 3.79 -4.61
CA PHE A 67 8.24 2.77 -3.66
C PHE A 67 9.50 2.11 -4.22
N GLU A 68 10.64 2.31 -3.55
CA GLU A 68 11.96 1.87 -4.02
C GLU A 68 12.44 0.66 -3.22
N ASN A 69 13.33 -0.11 -3.86
CA ASN A 69 14.05 -1.21 -3.21
C ASN A 69 13.10 -2.23 -2.57
N ALA A 70 12.01 -2.54 -3.26
CA ALA A 70 11.00 -3.44 -2.73
C ALA A 70 11.55 -4.85 -2.53
N CYS A 71 11.22 -5.46 -1.40
CA CYS A 71 11.55 -6.83 -1.06
C CYS A 71 10.29 -7.50 -0.52
N HIS A 72 9.95 -8.67 -1.04
CA HIS A 72 8.68 -9.31 -0.78
C HIS A 72 8.84 -10.68 -0.13
N PHE A 73 7.96 -10.98 0.82
CA PHE A 73 7.91 -12.26 1.53
C PHE A 73 6.47 -12.78 1.53
N VAL A 74 6.31 -14.08 1.36
CA VAL A 74 5.00 -14.71 1.43
C VAL A 74 5.09 -15.95 2.31
N ALA A 75 4.16 -16.10 3.23
CA ALA A 75 4.04 -17.25 4.12
C ALA A 75 2.55 -17.61 4.23
N GLY A 76 2.11 -18.54 3.38
CA GLY A 76 0.70 -18.96 3.35
C GLY A 76 -0.24 -17.82 3.00
N ASP A 77 -1.15 -17.48 3.91
CA ASP A 77 -2.13 -16.42 3.73
C ASP A 77 -1.64 -15.06 4.24
N ARG A 78 -0.35 -14.93 4.55
CA ARG A 78 0.25 -13.67 5.00
C ARG A 78 1.42 -13.29 4.11
N GLY A 79 1.62 -11.98 3.95
CA GLY A 79 2.73 -11.47 3.16
C GLY A 79 3.25 -10.15 3.69
N LEU A 80 4.43 -9.79 3.21
CA LEU A 80 5.09 -8.55 3.60
C LEU A 80 5.83 -7.99 2.38
N SER A 81 5.70 -6.70 2.15
CA SER A 81 6.54 -5.98 1.19
C SER A 81 7.23 -4.84 1.93
N GLU A 82 8.55 -4.87 1.94
CA GLU A 82 9.36 -3.77 2.51
C GLU A 82 9.81 -2.87 1.38
N TRP A 83 9.84 -1.57 1.61
CA TRP A 83 10.22 -0.59 0.59
C TRP A 83 10.66 0.71 1.24
N VAL A 84 11.23 1.59 0.43
CA VAL A 84 11.46 2.99 0.80
C VAL A 84 10.42 3.82 0.06
N PHE A 85 9.60 4.53 0.78
CA PHE A 85 8.61 5.44 0.19
C PHE A 85 9.25 6.81 -0.02
N THR A 86 9.09 7.35 -1.23
CA THR A 86 9.48 8.72 -1.54
C THR A 86 8.28 9.48 -2.11
N GLY A 87 8.17 10.74 -1.76
CA GLY A 87 7.11 11.59 -2.27
C GLY A 87 7.32 13.03 -1.83
N THR A 88 6.60 13.94 -2.48
CA THR A 88 6.65 15.37 -2.15
C THR A 88 5.24 15.85 -1.83
N THR A 89 5.09 16.51 -0.67
CA THR A 89 3.80 17.06 -0.25
C THR A 89 3.42 18.30 -1.07
N ALA A 90 2.17 18.74 -0.94
CA ALA A 90 1.70 19.96 -1.59
C ALA A 90 2.51 21.19 -1.19
N GLU A 91 3.06 21.21 0.03
CA GLU A 91 3.91 22.29 0.53
C GLU A 91 5.37 22.18 0.06
N GLY A 92 5.68 21.19 -0.76
CA GLY A 92 7.02 20.99 -1.29
C GLY A 92 7.96 20.23 -0.36
N LYS A 93 7.46 19.67 0.74
CA LYS A 93 8.27 18.88 1.66
C LYS A 93 8.51 17.49 1.09
N LYS A 94 9.78 17.11 0.97
CA LYS A 94 10.16 15.77 0.50
C LYS A 94 10.14 14.77 1.65
N LEU A 95 9.52 13.62 1.39
CA LEU A 95 9.46 12.51 2.32
C LEU A 95 10.26 11.34 1.76
N GLU A 96 11.10 10.75 2.59
CA GLU A 96 11.83 9.53 2.24
C GLU A 96 11.94 8.69 3.51
N VAL A 97 11.18 7.60 3.56
CA VAL A 97 11.07 6.78 4.78
C VAL A 97 11.02 5.30 4.44
N ASN A 98 11.58 4.49 5.31
CA ASN A 98 11.41 3.05 5.25
C ASN A 98 10.00 2.69 5.70
N GLY A 99 9.39 1.75 5.00
CA GLY A 99 8.07 1.27 5.37
C GLY A 99 7.83 -0.15 4.89
N CYS A 100 6.64 -0.62 5.17
CA CYS A 100 6.21 -1.95 4.72
C CYS A 100 4.70 -2.02 4.65
N ASP A 101 4.23 -2.98 3.85
CA ASP A 101 2.85 -3.41 3.86
C ASP A 101 2.81 -4.81 4.44
N VAL A 102 1.93 -5.02 5.41
CA VAL A 102 1.62 -6.34 5.93
C VAL A 102 0.31 -6.77 5.29
N PHE A 103 0.33 -7.91 4.59
CA PHE A 103 -0.81 -8.38 3.82
C PHE A 103 -1.48 -9.58 4.48
N THR A 104 -2.80 -9.65 4.31
CA THR A 104 -3.57 -10.87 4.50
C THR A 104 -4.16 -11.23 3.15
N PHE A 105 -4.08 -12.51 2.77
CA PHE A 105 -4.60 -13.01 1.49
C PHE A 105 -5.81 -13.90 1.72
N ALA A 106 -6.75 -13.86 0.79
CA ALA A 106 -7.90 -14.76 0.77
C ALA A 106 -8.36 -14.92 -0.67
N HIS A 107 -8.70 -16.16 -1.04
CA HIS A 107 -9.23 -16.48 -2.37
C HIS A 107 -8.34 -15.99 -3.52
N GLY A 108 -7.02 -16.07 -3.33
CA GLY A 108 -6.04 -15.68 -4.35
C GLY A 108 -5.90 -14.18 -4.53
N LYS A 109 -6.43 -13.38 -3.62
CA LYS A 109 -6.40 -11.91 -3.68
C LYS A 109 -5.88 -11.33 -2.37
N ILE A 110 -5.54 -10.04 -2.40
CA ILE A 110 -5.19 -9.30 -1.19
C ILE A 110 -6.49 -8.95 -0.47
N ALA A 111 -6.69 -9.52 0.71
CA ALA A 111 -7.85 -9.22 1.55
C ALA A 111 -7.60 -8.00 2.42
N LYS A 112 -6.35 -7.76 2.84
CA LYS A 112 -6.00 -6.61 3.66
C LYS A 112 -4.60 -6.13 3.33
N LYS A 113 -4.48 -4.83 3.15
CA LYS A 113 -3.21 -4.12 3.00
C LYS A 113 -3.06 -3.20 4.21
N ASP A 114 -2.12 -3.52 5.07
CA ASP A 114 -1.86 -2.80 6.31
C ASP A 114 -0.51 -2.11 6.20
N SER A 115 -0.51 -0.80 6.06
CA SER A 115 0.68 -0.02 5.73
C SER A 115 1.30 0.63 6.96
N TYR A 116 2.61 0.52 7.05
CA TYR A 116 3.43 1.14 8.11
C TYR A 116 4.60 1.87 7.48
N PHE A 117 5.01 2.98 8.04
CA PHE A 117 6.31 3.54 7.71
C PHE A 117 6.90 4.30 8.89
N LYS A 118 8.22 4.52 8.81
CA LYS A 118 8.92 5.27 9.84
C LYS A 118 8.46 6.72 9.83
N ASN A 119 8.32 7.29 11.01
CA ASN A 119 8.05 8.71 11.18
C ASN A 119 9.38 9.40 11.50
N ARG A 120 9.94 10.10 10.52
CA ARG A 120 11.20 10.84 10.69
C ARG A 120 10.90 12.19 11.30
N ILE A 121 11.58 12.49 12.38
CA ILE A 121 11.46 13.79 13.06
C ILE A 121 12.71 14.62 12.77
N ALA A 122 12.52 15.93 12.65
CA ALA A 122 13.61 16.86 12.35
C ALA A 122 14.53 17.07 13.55
#